data_b7c362ce83ead59f0deea3b2efd72e6a
#
_entry.id   b7c362ce83ead59f0deea3b2efd72e6a
#
_cell.length_a   1.000
_cell.length_b   1.000
_cell.length_c   1.000
_cell.angle_alpha   90.00
_cell.angle_beta   90.00
_cell.angle_gamma   90.00
#
_symmetry.space_group_name_H-M   'P 1'
#
loop_
_entity.id
_entity.type
_entity.pdbx_description
1 polymer ?
#
loop_
_entity_poly.entity_id
_entity_poly.type
_entity_poly.pdbx_seq_one_letter_code
_entity_poly.pdbx_strand_id
1 'polypeptide(L)'
;MQIRNVYGIDLGTSTVKIYDLKKDTITKEKNMIAIRNREQVIAVGNYAYEMHERTPSNIEVITPMSNGRIANVLMVEAVLHTLLHRCTRHMGYRPELYFSVPCDMTEIERRSLVHFICVISNGNHLFAVAYGIIFFSFVIVSFFRS
;
A
#
# COMPACT_ATOMS: atom_id res chain seq x y z
N MET A 1 -6.20 -12.49 26.17
CA MET A 1 -6.72 -11.60 25.10
C MET A 1 -5.71 -11.60 23.97
N GLN A 2 -6.03 -12.22 22.85
CA GLN A 2 -5.11 -12.32 21.72
C GLN A 2 -5.13 -10.98 21.00
N ILE A 3 -4.07 -10.20 21.11
CA ILE A 3 -3.97 -8.90 20.42
C ILE A 3 -3.84 -9.21 18.93
N ARG A 4 -4.86 -8.86 18.16
CA ARG A 4 -4.85 -9.00 16.71
C ARG A 4 -3.78 -8.11 16.10
N ASN A 5 -3.10 -8.60 15.08
CA ASN A 5 -2.18 -7.77 14.32
C ASN A 5 -2.99 -6.91 13.35
N VAL A 6 -3.17 -5.63 13.70
CA VAL A 6 -3.97 -4.67 12.93
C VAL A 6 -3.04 -3.61 12.35
N TYR A 7 -3.17 -3.36 11.06
CA TYR A 7 -2.41 -2.34 10.34
C TYR A 7 -3.35 -1.38 9.63
N GLY A 8 -3.11 -0.08 9.85
CA GLY A 8 -3.72 0.99 9.06
C GLY A 8 -2.77 1.44 7.96
N ILE A 9 -3.24 1.51 6.72
CA ILE A 9 -2.45 1.92 5.56
C ILE A 9 -3.07 3.16 4.94
N ASP A 10 -2.32 4.27 4.90
CA ASP A 10 -2.66 5.50 4.20
C ASP A 10 -1.87 5.56 2.90
N LEU A 11 -2.56 5.35 1.78
CA LEU A 11 -1.98 5.37 0.44
C LEU A 11 -2.04 6.77 -0.13
N GLY A 12 -1.01 7.56 0.13
CA GLY A 12 -0.87 8.92 -0.41
C GLY A 12 -0.05 8.98 -1.70
N THR A 13 -0.20 10.08 -2.45
CA THR A 13 0.54 10.31 -3.71
C THR A 13 2.05 10.24 -3.51
N SER A 14 2.57 10.93 -2.52
CA SER A 14 4.02 11.04 -2.29
C SER A 14 4.54 10.12 -1.19
N THR A 15 3.66 9.64 -0.32
CA THR A 15 4.05 8.91 0.89
C THR A 15 3.01 7.86 1.22
N VAL A 16 3.49 6.65 1.52
CA VAL A 16 2.69 5.59 2.12
C VAL A 16 2.98 5.57 3.62
N LYS A 17 1.94 5.56 4.45
CA LYS A 17 2.07 5.43 5.89
C LYS A 17 1.45 4.12 6.34
N ILE A 18 2.14 3.39 7.19
CA ILE A 18 1.68 2.12 7.75
C ILE A 18 1.72 2.24 9.27
N TYR A 19 0.55 2.21 9.88
CA TYR A 19 0.37 2.20 11.33
C TYR A 19 0.27 0.76 11.84
N ASP A 20 1.14 0.37 12.74
CA ASP A 20 1.10 -0.91 13.47
C ASP A 20 0.43 -0.68 14.83
N LEU A 21 -0.82 -1.13 14.97
CA LEU A 21 -1.60 -0.93 16.20
C LEU A 21 -0.94 -1.60 17.42
N LYS A 22 -0.31 -2.75 17.23
CA LYS A 22 0.31 -3.50 18.32
C LYS A 22 1.55 -2.81 18.87
N LYS A 23 2.34 -2.21 17.99
CA LYS A 23 3.58 -1.49 18.38
C LYS A 23 3.35 -0.02 18.64
N ASP A 24 2.18 0.49 18.33
CA ASP A 24 1.85 1.93 18.34
C ASP A 24 2.87 2.77 17.55
N THR A 25 3.22 2.31 16.35
CA THR A 25 4.22 2.95 15.51
C THR A 25 3.70 3.25 14.13
N ILE A 26 4.18 4.36 13.54
CA ILE A 26 3.91 4.73 12.16
C ILE A 26 5.20 4.63 11.36
N THR A 27 5.19 3.78 10.34
CA THR A 27 6.23 3.74 9.31
C THR A 27 5.82 4.65 8.15
N LYS A 28 6.70 5.57 7.76
CA LYS A 28 6.52 6.45 6.60
C LYS A 28 7.54 6.08 5.53
N GLU A 29 7.05 5.82 4.33
CA GLU A 29 7.88 5.50 3.18
C GLU A 29 7.47 6.37 1.99
N LYS A 30 8.41 6.73 1.14
CA LYS A 30 8.10 7.39 -0.12
C LYS A 30 7.27 6.47 -1.01
N ASN A 31 6.27 6.99 -1.68
CA ASN A 31 5.52 6.23 -2.68
C ASN A 31 6.29 6.22 -4.00
N MET A 32 7.43 5.52 -4.01
CA MET A 32 8.36 5.45 -5.13
C MET A 32 8.84 4.01 -5.34
N ILE A 33 9.17 3.70 -6.59
CA ILE A 33 9.69 2.41 -7.00
C ILE A 33 10.81 2.61 -8.02
N ALA A 34 11.89 1.89 -7.86
CA ALA A 34 13.01 1.85 -8.79
C ALA A 34 12.99 0.54 -9.57
N ILE A 35 13.02 0.64 -10.90
CA ILE A 35 12.84 -0.48 -11.82
C ILE A 35 14.03 -0.51 -12.77
N ARG A 36 14.62 -1.68 -12.95
CA ARG A 36 15.68 -1.94 -13.93
C ARG A 36 15.09 -2.54 -15.19
N ASN A 37 15.51 -2.02 -16.35
CA ASN A 37 15.10 -2.49 -17.68
C ASN A 37 13.57 -2.61 -17.85
N ARG A 38 12.78 -1.80 -17.12
CA ARG A 38 11.31 -1.78 -17.10
C ARG A 38 10.63 -3.07 -16.58
N GLU A 39 11.38 -4.01 -16.04
CA GLU A 39 10.85 -5.32 -15.62
C GLU A 39 11.17 -5.63 -14.15
N GLN A 40 12.38 -5.35 -13.70
CA GLN A 40 12.85 -5.78 -12.41
C GLN A 40 12.73 -4.67 -11.36
N VAL A 41 11.91 -4.88 -10.33
CA VAL A 41 11.86 -4.01 -9.15
C VAL A 41 13.15 -4.21 -8.35
N ILE A 42 13.91 -3.14 -8.13
CA ILE A 42 15.19 -3.16 -7.39
C ILE A 42 15.11 -2.43 -6.05
N ALA A 43 14.24 -1.45 -5.92
CA ALA A 43 14.04 -0.73 -4.67
C ALA A 43 12.60 -0.18 -4.58
N VAL A 44 12.13 0.03 -3.35
CA VAL A 44 10.81 0.58 -3.05
C VAL A 44 10.93 1.50 -1.84
N GLY A 45 10.11 2.54 -1.82
CA GLY A 45 10.02 3.45 -0.70
C GLY A 45 11.19 4.41 -0.60
N ASN A 46 11.71 4.61 0.59
CA ASN A 46 12.85 5.50 0.85
C ASN A 46 14.10 5.05 0.10
N TYR A 47 14.33 3.75 -0.07
CA TYR A 47 15.47 3.25 -0.85
C TYR A 47 15.37 3.64 -2.33
N ALA A 48 14.16 3.60 -2.92
CA ALA A 48 13.97 4.08 -4.29
C ALA A 48 14.19 5.60 -4.39
N TYR A 49 13.74 6.35 -3.38
CA TYR A 49 13.96 7.80 -3.32
C TYR A 49 15.45 8.17 -3.25
N GLU A 50 16.26 7.45 -2.48
CA GLU A 50 17.71 7.66 -2.38
C GLU A 50 18.44 7.39 -3.71
N MET A 51 17.85 6.55 -4.57
CA MET A 51 18.37 6.28 -5.90
C MET A 51 17.98 7.36 -6.92
N HIS A 52 16.96 8.16 -6.65
CA HIS A 52 16.52 9.22 -7.53
C HIS A 52 17.70 10.18 -7.81
N GLU A 53 17.87 10.58 -9.07
CA GLU A 53 18.98 11.43 -9.56
C GLU A 53 20.39 10.79 -9.58
N ARG A 54 20.58 9.55 -9.13
CA ARG A 54 21.88 8.88 -9.09
C ARG A 54 21.91 7.56 -9.85
N THR A 55 20.86 7.29 -10.63
CA THR A 55 20.71 5.99 -11.29
C THR A 55 21.38 5.96 -12.67
N PRO A 56 21.95 4.81 -13.04
CA PRO A 56 22.34 4.52 -14.42
C PRO A 56 21.13 4.58 -15.36
N SER A 57 21.39 4.75 -16.66
CA SER A 57 20.33 4.90 -17.69
C SER A 57 19.35 3.73 -17.80
N ASN A 58 19.73 2.56 -17.27
CA ASN A 58 18.89 1.36 -17.26
C ASN A 58 17.99 1.23 -16.02
N ILE A 59 18.05 2.20 -15.11
CA ILE A 59 17.21 2.24 -13.89
C ILE A 59 16.33 3.48 -13.95
N GLU A 60 15.04 3.27 -13.81
CA GLU A 60 14.01 4.32 -13.74
C GLU A 60 13.41 4.36 -12.33
N VAL A 61 13.34 5.55 -11.75
CA VAL A 61 12.65 5.77 -10.46
C VAL A 61 11.37 6.53 -10.73
N ILE A 62 10.24 5.92 -10.40
CA ILE A 62 8.91 6.46 -10.70
C ILE A 62 8.03 6.52 -9.47
N THR A 63 7.06 7.44 -9.51
CA THR A 63 5.99 7.56 -8.54
C THR A 63 4.74 6.92 -9.14
N PRO A 64 4.21 5.83 -8.56
CA PRO A 64 3.09 5.11 -9.17
C PRO A 64 1.73 5.80 -9.00
N MET A 65 1.69 6.90 -8.27
CA MET A 65 0.51 7.75 -8.10
C MET A 65 0.80 9.19 -8.54
N SER A 66 -0.22 9.85 -9.09
CA SER A 66 -0.17 11.25 -9.50
C SER A 66 -1.46 11.96 -9.14
N ASN A 67 -1.37 13.11 -8.48
CA ASN A 67 -2.52 13.94 -8.10
C ASN A 67 -3.64 13.17 -7.36
N GLY A 68 -3.26 12.29 -6.42
CA GLY A 68 -4.21 11.48 -5.67
C GLY A 68 -4.76 10.27 -6.42
N ARG A 69 -4.37 10.04 -7.67
CA ARG A 69 -4.85 8.95 -8.51
C ARG A 69 -3.76 7.90 -8.76
N ILE A 70 -4.18 6.67 -8.95
CA ILE A 70 -3.29 5.57 -9.35
C ILE A 70 -2.94 5.74 -10.83
N ALA A 71 -1.67 6.07 -11.11
CA ALA A 71 -1.15 6.16 -12.47
C ALA A 71 -0.79 4.77 -13.02
N ASN A 72 -0.32 3.88 -12.14
CA ASN A 72 0.05 2.52 -12.51
C ASN A 72 -0.28 1.54 -11.37
N VAL A 73 -1.31 0.72 -11.56
CA VAL A 73 -1.81 -0.24 -10.57
C VAL A 73 -0.76 -1.26 -10.17
N LEU A 74 -0.06 -1.85 -11.14
CA LEU A 74 0.96 -2.88 -10.87
C LEU A 74 2.13 -2.34 -10.04
N MET A 75 2.47 -1.07 -10.22
CA MET A 75 3.53 -0.42 -9.45
C MET A 75 3.06 -0.10 -8.02
N VAL A 76 1.81 0.31 -7.83
CA VAL A 76 1.21 0.48 -6.50
C VAL A 76 1.19 -0.86 -5.77
N GLU A 77 0.79 -1.92 -6.43
CA GLU A 77 0.81 -3.28 -5.89
C GLU A 77 2.21 -3.69 -5.44
N ALA A 78 3.23 -3.47 -6.27
CA ALA A 78 4.61 -3.80 -5.93
C ALA A 78 5.13 -3.00 -4.73
N VAL A 79 4.79 -1.71 -4.64
CA VAL A 79 5.12 -0.86 -3.48
C VAL A 79 4.46 -1.38 -2.22
N LEU A 80 3.15 -1.57 -2.24
CA LEU A 80 2.39 -2.04 -1.08
C LEU A 80 2.83 -3.43 -0.63
N HIS A 81 3.03 -4.37 -1.56
CA HIS A 81 3.51 -5.71 -1.26
C HIS A 81 4.85 -5.67 -0.52
N THR A 82 5.80 -4.90 -1.05
CA THR A 82 7.14 -4.80 -0.46
C THR A 82 7.10 -4.15 0.92
N LEU A 83 6.37 -3.04 1.08
CA LEU A 83 6.28 -2.32 2.34
C LEU A 83 5.54 -3.13 3.40
N LEU A 84 4.43 -3.74 3.06
CA LEU A 84 3.68 -4.61 3.97
C LEU A 84 4.54 -5.81 4.39
N HIS A 85 5.23 -6.45 3.46
CA HIS A 85 6.12 -7.57 3.79
C HIS A 85 7.23 -7.17 4.78
N ARG A 86 7.79 -5.96 4.65
CA ARG A 86 8.77 -5.44 5.61
C ARG A 86 8.18 -5.25 7.00
N CYS A 87 6.98 -4.67 7.09
CA CYS A 87 6.30 -4.41 8.35
C CYS A 87 5.81 -5.69 9.03
N THR A 88 5.45 -6.69 8.22
CA THR A 88 4.73 -7.89 8.65
C THR A 88 5.63 -9.12 8.79
N ARG A 89 6.94 -8.96 8.67
CA ARG A 89 7.96 -10.03 8.63
C ARG A 89 7.89 -11.06 9.76
N HIS A 90 7.25 -10.71 10.87
CA HIS A 90 7.09 -11.57 12.04
C HIS A 90 5.63 -11.91 12.33
N MET A 91 4.76 -11.75 11.35
CA MET A 91 3.34 -12.05 11.54
C MET A 91 3.09 -13.55 11.43
N GLY A 92 2.98 -14.17 12.58
CA GLY A 92 2.16 -15.35 12.70
C GLY A 92 0.68 -14.93 12.60
N TYR A 93 -0.09 -15.62 11.78
CA TYR A 93 -1.55 -15.56 11.68
C TYR A 93 -2.24 -14.20 11.42
N ARG A 94 -2.77 -14.08 10.21
CA ARG A 94 -3.91 -13.26 9.74
C ARG A 94 -3.94 -11.81 10.24
N PRO A 95 -3.23 -10.88 9.60
CA PRO A 95 -3.37 -9.46 9.91
C PRO A 95 -4.72 -8.92 9.43
N GLU A 96 -5.28 -8.00 10.18
CA GLU A 96 -6.36 -7.13 9.72
C GLU A 96 -5.75 -5.89 9.06
N LEU A 97 -6.13 -5.61 7.82
CA LEU A 97 -5.61 -4.48 7.05
C LEU A 97 -6.74 -3.47 6.78
N TYR A 98 -6.51 -2.22 7.15
CA TYR A 98 -7.42 -1.11 6.91
C TYR A 98 -6.74 -0.12 5.97
N PHE A 99 -7.36 0.15 4.81
CA PHE A 99 -6.81 1.06 3.82
C PHE A 99 -7.58 2.37 3.79
N SER A 100 -6.86 3.49 3.84
CA SER A 100 -7.34 4.80 3.45
C SER A 100 -6.89 5.08 2.02
N VAL A 101 -7.85 5.31 1.14
CA VAL A 101 -7.59 5.55 -0.29
C VAL A 101 -8.30 6.83 -0.75
N PRO A 102 -7.85 7.45 -1.85
CA PRO A 102 -8.52 8.61 -2.42
C PRO A 102 -9.99 8.33 -2.73
N CYS A 103 -10.87 9.30 -2.43
CA CYS A 103 -12.32 9.15 -2.63
C CYS A 103 -12.75 9.22 -4.11
N ASP A 104 -11.90 9.75 -4.98
CA ASP A 104 -12.14 9.93 -6.41
C ASP A 104 -11.56 8.80 -7.28
N MET A 105 -11.26 7.65 -6.67
CA MET A 105 -10.83 6.46 -7.40
C MET A 105 -11.91 5.99 -8.37
N THR A 106 -11.49 5.65 -9.56
CA THR A 106 -12.38 4.98 -10.53
C THR A 106 -12.75 3.57 -10.05
N GLU A 107 -13.86 3.05 -10.56
CA GLU A 107 -14.29 1.68 -10.25
C GLU A 107 -13.23 0.64 -10.62
N ILE A 108 -12.49 0.87 -11.71
CA ILE A 108 -11.40 -0.02 -12.15
C ILE A 108 -10.25 -0.01 -11.15
N GLU A 109 -9.81 1.17 -10.73
CA GLU A 109 -8.74 1.31 -9.71
C GLU A 109 -9.16 0.67 -8.39
N ARG A 110 -10.40 0.89 -7.97
CA ARG A 110 -10.96 0.30 -6.76
C ARG A 110 -10.97 -1.24 -6.81
N ARG A 111 -11.45 -1.82 -7.90
CA ARG A 111 -11.47 -3.28 -8.10
C ARG A 111 -10.08 -3.87 -8.13
N SER A 112 -9.15 -3.20 -8.80
CA SER A 112 -7.75 -3.63 -8.85
C SER A 112 -7.12 -3.65 -7.46
N LEU A 113 -7.32 -2.59 -6.67
CA LEU A 113 -6.80 -2.52 -5.30
C LEU A 113 -7.42 -3.62 -4.41
N VAL A 114 -8.73 -3.83 -4.49
CA VAL A 114 -9.41 -4.89 -3.74
C VAL A 114 -8.89 -6.27 -4.14
N HIS A 115 -8.73 -6.52 -5.44
CA HIS A 115 -8.15 -7.78 -5.95
C HIS A 115 -6.74 -8.01 -5.40
N PHE A 116 -5.90 -6.99 -5.45
CA PHE A 116 -4.55 -7.04 -4.90
C PHE A 116 -4.52 -7.35 -3.40
N ILE A 117 -5.37 -6.68 -2.61
CA ILE A 117 -5.50 -6.92 -1.17
C ILE A 117 -5.93 -8.37 -0.91
N CYS A 118 -6.86 -8.89 -1.72
CA CYS A 118 -7.28 -10.31 -1.64
C CYS A 118 -6.12 -11.27 -1.95
N VAL A 119 -5.28 -10.95 -2.93
CA VAL A 119 -4.12 -11.78 -3.32
C VAL A 119 -3.07 -11.79 -2.21
N ILE A 120 -2.69 -10.62 -1.68
CA ILE A 120 -1.72 -10.54 -0.57
C ILE A 120 -2.21 -11.33 0.64
N SER A 121 -3.50 -11.30 0.89
CA SER A 121 -4.10 -11.95 2.05
C SER A 121 -4.37 -13.44 1.85
N ASN A 122 -3.99 -14.04 0.72
CA ASN A 122 -4.30 -15.43 0.35
C ASN A 122 -5.79 -15.78 0.51
N GLY A 123 -6.67 -14.81 0.29
CA GLY A 123 -8.13 -14.97 0.44
C GLY A 123 -8.64 -15.20 1.87
N ASN A 124 -7.77 -15.16 2.87
CA ASN A 124 -8.09 -15.57 4.24
C ASN A 124 -8.09 -14.43 5.28
N HIS A 125 -8.01 -13.18 4.85
CA HIS A 125 -7.89 -12.05 5.76
C HIS A 125 -9.15 -11.19 5.77
N LEU A 126 -9.50 -10.72 6.97
CA LEU A 126 -10.46 -9.64 7.12
C LEU A 126 -9.76 -8.34 6.75
N PHE A 127 -10.29 -7.61 5.80
CA PHE A 127 -9.81 -6.27 5.46
C PHE A 127 -10.98 -5.31 5.32
N ALA A 128 -10.72 -4.06 5.62
CA ALA A 128 -11.64 -2.97 5.38
C ALA A 128 -10.94 -1.90 4.55
N VAL A 129 -11.63 -1.36 3.57
CA VAL A 129 -11.19 -0.21 2.79
C VAL A 129 -11.99 0.99 3.26
N ALA A 130 -11.31 2.00 3.80
CA ALA A 130 -11.91 3.27 4.16
C ALA A 130 -11.64 4.29 3.07
N TYR A 131 -12.70 4.91 2.55
CA TYR A 131 -12.58 6.01 1.62
C TYR A 131 -12.52 7.33 2.40
N GLY A 132 -11.45 8.10 2.20
CA GLY A 132 -11.36 9.45 2.77
C GLY A 132 -12.35 10.38 2.07
N ILE A 133 -13.36 10.83 2.78
CA ILE A 133 -14.19 11.97 2.37
C ILE A 133 -13.55 13.21 2.99
N ILE A 134 -13.46 14.30 2.23
CA ILE A 134 -12.84 15.57 2.61
C ILE A 134 -13.49 16.23 3.85
N PHE A 135 -14.58 15.71 4.37
CA PHE A 135 -15.21 16.14 5.62
C PHE A 135 -15.62 14.94 6.48
N PHE A 136 -14.84 14.61 7.49
CA PHE A 136 -15.20 13.89 8.73
C PHE A 136 -16.11 12.65 8.66
N SER A 137 -16.16 11.92 7.55
CA SER A 137 -16.89 10.66 7.50
C SER A 137 -16.04 9.57 6.87
N PHE A 138 -15.54 8.66 7.70
CA PHE A 138 -14.95 7.42 7.23
C PHE A 138 -16.07 6.44 6.90
N VAL A 139 -16.21 6.06 5.65
CA VAL A 139 -17.03 4.91 5.29
C VAL A 139 -16.16 3.66 5.36
N ILE A 140 -16.35 2.87 6.38
CA ILE A 140 -15.71 1.56 6.50
C ILE A 140 -16.54 0.57 5.71
N VAL A 141 -15.99 0.05 4.61
CA VAL A 141 -16.61 -1.05 3.88
C VAL A 141 -15.97 -2.35 4.38
N SER A 142 -16.67 -3.02 5.29
CA SER A 142 -16.28 -4.36 5.72
C SER A 142 -16.88 -5.40 4.78
N PHE A 143 -16.03 -6.20 4.15
CA PHE A 143 -16.48 -7.39 3.42
C PHE A 143 -16.38 -8.60 4.36
N PHE A 144 -17.52 -9.08 4.81
CA PHE A 144 -17.62 -10.40 5.41
C PHE A 144 -17.79 -11.43 4.30
N ARG A 145 -16.94 -12.43 4.27
CA ARG A 145 -17.19 -13.63 3.49
C ARG A 145 -17.90 -14.63 4.40
N SER A 146 -19.17 -14.89 4.09
CA SER A 146 -19.94 -16.05 4.59
C SER A 146 -19.37 -17.33 4.04
#